data_a5efdf1e750592e485c2a547b610f082
#
_entry.id   a5efdf1e750592e485c2a547b610f082
#
_cell.length_a   1.000
_cell.length_b   1.000
_cell.length_c   1.000
_cell.angle_alpha   90.00
_cell.angle_beta   90.00
_cell.angle_gamma   90.00
#
_symmetry.space_group_name_H-M   'P 1'
#
loop_
_entity.id
_entity.type
_entity.pdbx_description
1 polymer ?
#
loop_
_entity_poly.entity_id
_entity_poly.type
_entity_poly.pdbx_seq_one_letter_code
_entity_poly.pdbx_strand_id
1 'polypeptide(L)'
;MSVKNWLMGLVVLCAMVIGVMTSESLGVLAESDVVRQKAIEVQLNDDYFNPETITIPSGKTTTLILKNEGQKEHTFTVEKLGIDAEVQPGKEKTITLKPQNPGTYELICRYHFNSGMVGKVIVK
;
A
#
# COMPACT_ATOMS: atom_id res chain seq x y z
N MET A 1 39.74 -44.69 -26.17
CA MET A 1 39.43 -44.26 -25.78
C MET A 1 39.08 -43.49 -25.39
N SER A 2 39.04 -43.43 -25.49
CA SER A 2 38.60 -42.65 -24.97
C SER A 2 38.06 -42.05 -24.75
N VAL A 3 37.79 -42.24 -24.87
CA VAL A 3 37.21 -41.55 -24.46
C VAL A 3 36.87 -41.15 -23.88
N LYS A 4 36.71 -41.53 -23.84
CA LYS A 4 36.35 -41.08 -23.07
C LYS A 4 36.16 -40.22 -22.53
N ASN A 5 36.16 -40.24 -22.70
CA ASN A 5 36.12 -39.33 -22.01
C ASN A 5 35.66 -38.44 -21.95
N TRP A 6 35.49 -38.71 -22.47
CA TRP A 6 35.07 -37.82 -22.30
C TRP A 6 34.36 -37.30 -21.87
N LEU A 7 34.16 -37.74 -21.98
CA LEU A 7 33.58 -37.12 -21.39
C LEU A 7 33.42 -36.46 -20.80
N MET A 8 33.49 -36.77 -20.88
CA MET A 8 33.46 -36.08 -20.11
C MET A 8 33.18 -35.04 -19.96
N GLY A 9 33.11 -34.91 -20.47
CA GLY A 9 32.98 -33.93 -20.14
C GLY A 9 32.12 -33.41 -20.02
N LEU A 10 31.88 -33.81 -20.13
CA LEU A 10 31.23 -33.22 -19.78
C LEU A 10 30.71 -32.76 -19.03
N VAL A 11 30.63 -33.15 -19.07
CA VAL A 11 30.30 -32.77 -18.27
C VAL A 11 30.24 -31.83 -17.79
N VAL A 12 30.34 -31.73 -17.85
CA VAL A 12 30.47 -30.93 -17.27
C VAL A 12 29.85 -30.00 -17.29
N LEU A 13 29.64 -30.03 -17.67
CA LEU A 13 29.20 -29.16 -17.65
C LEU A 13 28.32 -28.72 -17.18
N CYS A 14 27.94 -29.07 -17.37
CA CYS A 14 26.98 -28.96 -16.77
C CYS A 14 26.90 -28.14 -15.83
N ALA A 15 27.45 -28.42 -15.46
CA ALA A 15 27.44 -27.78 -14.38
C ALA A 15 27.10 -26.50 -14.43
N MET A 16 27.42 -26.06 -15.02
CA MET A 16 27.26 -24.88 -14.98
C MET A 16 26.14 -24.33 -14.87
N VAL A 17 25.51 -24.86 -15.13
CA VAL A 17 24.34 -24.50 -15.10
C VAL A 17 23.93 -23.86 -14.00
N ILE A 18 24.38 -24.17 -13.16
CA ILE A 18 24.07 -23.69 -12.08
C ILE A 18 23.94 -22.35 -11.86
N GLY A 19 24.71 -21.61 -12.35
CA GLY A 19 24.68 -20.22 -12.11
C GLY A 19 23.42 -19.58 -12.30
N VAL A 20 22.65 -20.18 -13.02
CA VAL A 20 21.46 -19.60 -13.30
C VAL A 20 20.65 -19.26 -12.15
N MET A 21 20.75 -19.94 -11.14
CA MET A 21 19.93 -19.71 -10.08
C MET A 21 20.00 -18.40 -9.52
N THR A 22 21.07 -17.77 -9.67
CA THR A 22 21.18 -16.49 -9.04
C THR A 22 20.24 -15.49 -9.59
N SER A 23 19.86 -15.62 -10.81
CA SER A 23 18.98 -14.61 -11.32
C SER A 23 17.66 -14.62 -10.62
N GLU A 24 17.27 -15.71 -10.13
CA GLU A 24 16.02 -15.76 -9.43
C GLU A 24 16.04 -14.94 -8.17
N SER A 25 17.15 -14.90 -7.53
CA SER A 25 17.26 -14.12 -6.34
C SER A 25 17.04 -12.66 -6.58
N LEU A 26 17.50 -12.19 -7.69
CA LEU A 26 17.33 -10.79 -7.98
C LEU A 26 15.88 -10.42 -8.17
N GLY A 27 15.14 -11.28 -8.79
CA GLY A 27 13.74 -11.02 -8.97
C GLY A 27 13.02 -10.94 -7.64
N VAL A 28 13.38 -11.77 -6.72
CA VAL A 28 12.76 -11.78 -5.44
C VAL A 28 13.05 -10.48 -4.69
N LEU A 29 14.25 -9.97 -4.80
CA LEU A 29 14.58 -8.73 -4.15
C LEU A 29 13.76 -7.57 -4.65
N ALA A 30 13.52 -7.53 -5.94
CA ALA A 30 12.72 -6.46 -6.50
C ALA A 30 11.31 -6.50 -5.96
N GLU A 31 10.76 -7.67 -5.81
CA GLU A 31 9.45 -7.78 -5.25
C GLU A 31 9.40 -7.34 -3.80
N SER A 32 10.45 -7.64 -3.06
CA SER A 32 10.49 -7.23 -1.68
C SER A 32 10.47 -5.73 -1.53
N ASP A 33 11.12 -5.03 -2.42
CA ASP A 33 11.13 -3.59 -2.35
C ASP A 33 9.75 -3.01 -2.57
N VAL A 34 9.00 -3.57 -3.49
CA VAL A 34 7.65 -3.12 -3.73
C VAL A 34 6.76 -3.39 -2.53
N VAL A 35 6.94 -4.52 -1.94
CA VAL A 35 6.12 -4.90 -0.81
C VAL A 35 6.36 -4.03 0.42
N ARG A 36 7.52 -3.41 0.50
CA ARG A 36 7.83 -2.60 1.63
C ARG A 36 7.00 -1.37 1.77
N GLN A 37 6.35 -0.93 0.73
CA GLN A 37 5.49 0.22 0.84
C GLN A 37 4.33 -0.16 1.73
N LYS A 38 4.24 0.49 2.88
CA LYS A 38 3.22 0.18 3.84
C LYS A 38 1.95 0.92 3.57
N ALA A 39 0.84 0.25 3.80
CA ALA A 39 -0.44 0.91 3.77
C ALA A 39 -0.59 1.75 5.04
N ILE A 40 -1.32 2.83 4.94
CA ILE A 40 -1.63 3.67 6.08
C ILE A 40 -3.00 3.26 6.58
N GLU A 41 -3.07 2.93 7.86
CA GLU A 41 -4.32 2.49 8.45
C GLU A 41 -4.99 3.66 9.15
N VAL A 42 -6.27 3.86 8.90
CA VAL A 42 -7.03 4.94 9.52
C VAL A 42 -8.25 4.32 10.15
N GLN A 43 -8.44 4.57 11.43
CA GLN A 43 -9.63 4.11 12.13
C GLN A 43 -10.70 5.17 12.05
N LEU A 44 -11.91 4.73 11.73
CA LEU A 44 -13.08 5.59 11.73
C LEU A 44 -13.86 5.20 12.97
N ASN A 45 -13.77 6.06 13.99
CA ASN A 45 -14.45 5.80 15.25
C ASN A 45 -15.71 6.65 15.31
N ASP A 46 -16.51 6.42 16.32
CA ASP A 46 -17.72 7.24 16.43
C ASP A 46 -17.28 8.66 16.74
N ASP A 47 -17.47 9.48 15.74
CA ASP A 47 -17.26 10.93 15.72
C ASP A 47 -15.81 11.40 15.70
N TYR A 48 -14.85 10.52 15.35
CA TYR A 48 -13.47 10.99 15.13
C TYR A 48 -12.66 10.02 14.28
N PHE A 49 -11.61 10.54 13.64
CA PHE A 49 -10.65 9.74 12.89
C PHE A 49 -9.40 9.52 13.75
N ASN A 50 -8.77 8.37 13.59
CA ASN A 50 -7.54 8.09 14.31
C ASN A 50 -6.55 7.41 13.35
N PRO A 51 -5.51 8.10 12.91
CA PRO A 51 -5.11 9.46 13.30
C PRO A 51 -5.96 10.52 12.60
N GLU A 52 -6.03 11.70 13.18
CA GLU A 52 -6.77 12.80 12.58
C GLU A 52 -6.03 13.43 11.42
N THR A 53 -4.74 13.33 11.42
CA THR A 53 -3.91 13.91 10.36
C THR A 53 -3.04 12.82 9.77
N ILE A 54 -3.08 12.67 8.45
CA ILE A 54 -2.18 11.74 7.77
C ILE A 54 -1.39 12.52 6.73
N THR A 55 -0.16 12.08 6.51
CA THR A 55 0.73 12.69 5.53
C THR A 55 1.04 11.66 4.47
N ILE A 56 0.82 12.02 3.21
CA ILE A 56 1.06 11.10 2.11
C ILE A 56 1.93 11.80 1.06
N PRO A 57 2.70 11.01 0.30
CA PRO A 57 3.63 11.61 -0.65
C PRO A 57 2.94 12.08 -1.92
N SER A 58 3.39 13.20 -2.42
CA SER A 58 2.91 13.74 -3.68
C SER A 58 3.45 12.90 -4.83
N GLY A 59 2.60 12.60 -5.79
CA GLY A 59 3.03 11.90 -6.99
C GLY A 59 3.30 10.42 -6.84
N LYS A 60 2.99 9.84 -5.69
CA LYS A 60 3.20 8.41 -5.48
C LYS A 60 1.91 7.75 -5.08
N THR A 61 1.80 6.48 -5.44
CA THR A 61 0.60 5.72 -5.08
C THR A 61 0.66 5.35 -3.61
N THR A 62 -0.39 5.66 -2.89
CA THR A 62 -0.51 5.37 -1.46
C THR A 62 -1.75 4.54 -1.25
N THR A 63 -1.64 3.54 -0.38
CA THR A 63 -2.76 2.68 -0.01
C THR A 63 -3.24 3.06 1.38
N LEU A 64 -4.53 3.27 1.52
CA LEU A 64 -5.15 3.54 2.81
C LEU A 64 -6.07 2.39 3.16
N ILE A 65 -5.99 1.92 4.39
CA ILE A 65 -6.90 0.91 4.90
C ILE A 65 -7.79 1.62 5.91
N LEU A 66 -9.07 1.71 5.59
CA LEU A 66 -10.04 2.41 6.40
C LEU A 66 -10.84 1.40 7.19
N LYS A 67 -10.75 1.46 8.51
CA LYS A 67 -11.42 0.50 9.38
C LYS A 67 -12.44 1.19 10.25
N ASN A 68 -13.70 0.82 10.12
CA ASN A 68 -14.73 1.40 10.96
C ASN A 68 -14.80 0.63 12.27
N GLU A 69 -14.26 1.23 13.31
CA GLU A 69 -14.23 0.64 14.64
C GLU A 69 -15.40 1.10 15.50
N GLY A 70 -16.30 1.88 14.93
CA GLY A 70 -17.43 2.43 15.68
C GLY A 70 -18.69 1.62 15.49
N GLN A 71 -19.78 2.17 16.00
CA GLN A 71 -21.08 1.55 15.93
C GLN A 71 -21.94 2.14 14.81
N LYS A 72 -21.51 3.26 14.23
CA LYS A 72 -22.24 3.96 13.20
C LYS A 72 -21.51 3.86 11.88
N GLU A 73 -22.20 4.11 10.79
CA GLU A 73 -21.51 4.16 9.51
C GLU A 73 -20.76 5.48 9.40
N HIS A 74 -19.63 5.43 8.75
CA HIS A 74 -18.75 6.59 8.62
C HIS A 74 -18.25 6.71 7.19
N THR A 75 -17.79 7.90 6.82
CA THR A 75 -17.14 8.09 5.53
C THR A 75 -15.78 8.70 5.73
N PHE A 76 -14.90 8.42 4.79
CA PHE A 76 -13.61 9.06 4.70
C PHE A 76 -13.69 9.89 3.42
N THR A 77 -13.92 11.18 3.60
CA THR A 77 -14.21 12.05 2.47
C THR A 77 -13.22 13.20 2.42
N VAL A 78 -12.52 13.31 1.29
CA VAL A 78 -11.61 14.41 1.02
C VAL A 78 -12.02 14.93 -0.34
N GLU A 79 -12.90 15.90 -0.34
CA GLU A 79 -13.53 16.36 -1.59
C GLU A 79 -12.54 16.81 -2.63
N LYS A 80 -11.54 17.56 -2.20
CA LYS A 80 -10.58 18.11 -3.15
C LYS A 80 -9.62 17.09 -3.72
N LEU A 81 -9.60 15.88 -3.17
CA LEU A 81 -8.83 14.79 -3.73
C LEU A 81 -9.74 13.76 -4.40
N GLY A 82 -11.04 14.03 -4.45
CA GLY A 82 -11.97 13.13 -5.09
C GLY A 82 -12.22 11.84 -4.33
N ILE A 83 -12.00 11.85 -3.02
CA ILE A 83 -12.16 10.66 -2.19
C ILE A 83 -13.47 10.74 -1.44
N ASP A 84 -14.27 9.67 -1.51
CA ASP A 84 -15.51 9.58 -0.76
C ASP A 84 -15.81 8.11 -0.55
N ALA A 85 -15.30 7.56 0.55
CA ALA A 85 -15.42 6.15 0.85
C ALA A 85 -16.30 5.95 2.07
N GLU A 86 -17.36 5.19 1.92
CA GLU A 86 -18.27 4.89 3.01
C GLU A 86 -17.91 3.52 3.57
N VAL A 87 -17.84 3.41 4.90
CA VAL A 87 -17.45 2.16 5.57
C VAL A 87 -18.48 1.87 6.65
N GLN A 88 -19.10 0.70 6.55
CA GLN A 88 -20.11 0.28 7.51
C GLN A 88 -19.45 -0.17 8.82
N PRO A 89 -20.20 -0.16 9.93
CA PRO A 89 -19.63 -0.55 11.22
C PRO A 89 -19.01 -1.94 11.18
N GLY A 90 -17.84 -2.06 11.74
CA GLY A 90 -17.13 -3.34 11.79
C GLY A 90 -16.50 -3.78 10.50
N LYS A 91 -16.57 -2.96 9.46
CA LYS A 91 -16.03 -3.29 8.15
C LYS A 91 -14.78 -2.48 7.86
N GLU A 92 -14.10 -2.86 6.79
CA GLU A 92 -12.95 -2.08 6.35
C GLU A 92 -12.96 -1.98 4.84
N LYS A 93 -12.30 -0.96 4.34
CA LYS A 93 -12.22 -0.70 2.92
C LYS A 93 -10.81 -0.24 2.60
N THR A 94 -10.24 -0.76 1.53
CA THR A 94 -8.90 -0.38 1.10
C THR A 94 -9.05 0.49 -0.13
N ILE A 95 -8.42 1.66 -0.12
CA ILE A 95 -8.42 2.54 -1.26
C ILE A 95 -6.99 2.94 -1.60
N THR A 96 -6.78 3.31 -2.86
CA THR A 96 -5.48 3.79 -3.29
C THR A 96 -5.67 5.16 -3.90
N LEU A 97 -4.64 6.00 -3.76
CA LEU A 97 -4.68 7.32 -4.35
C LEU A 97 -3.27 7.74 -4.73
N LYS A 98 -3.20 8.66 -5.68
CA LYS A 98 -1.92 9.19 -6.14
C LYS A 98 -2.07 10.69 -6.29
N PRO A 99 -2.01 11.43 -5.17
CA PRO A 99 -2.26 12.86 -5.22
C PRO A 99 -1.13 13.59 -5.93
N GLN A 100 -1.48 14.58 -6.72
CA GLN A 100 -0.49 15.27 -7.54
C GLN A 100 -0.07 16.61 -6.94
N ASN A 101 -0.95 17.26 -6.22
CA ASN A 101 -0.68 18.62 -5.76
C ASN A 101 -0.43 18.66 -4.26
N PRO A 102 0.74 19.12 -3.84
CA PRO A 102 1.01 19.24 -2.41
C PRO A 102 0.05 20.22 -1.78
N GLY A 103 -0.25 20.01 -0.52
CA GLY A 103 -1.13 20.90 0.22
C GLY A 103 -1.77 20.20 1.39
N THR A 104 -2.59 20.94 2.10
CA THR A 104 -3.35 20.41 3.22
C THR A 104 -4.81 20.36 2.81
N TYR A 105 -5.40 19.18 2.92
CA TYR A 105 -6.74 18.93 2.44
C TYR A 105 -7.64 18.55 3.60
N GLU A 106 -8.84 19.08 3.61
CA GLU A 106 -9.80 18.78 4.66
C GLU A 106 -10.35 17.37 4.51
N LEU A 107 -10.41 16.65 5.62
CA LEU A 107 -10.98 15.32 5.70
C LEU A 107 -12.21 15.41 6.57
N ILE A 108 -13.33 14.88 6.11
CA ILE A 108 -14.56 14.91 6.90
C ILE A 108 -15.27 13.55 6.80
N CYS A 109 -16.13 13.31 7.78
CA CYS A 109 -17.14 12.28 7.67
C CYS A 109 -18.43 13.00 7.30
N ARG A 110 -19.03 12.65 6.16
CA ARG A 110 -20.20 13.37 5.67
C ARG A 110 -21.38 13.33 6.63
N TYR A 111 -21.43 12.29 7.45
CA TYR A 111 -22.55 12.14 8.37
C TYR A 111 -22.33 12.80 9.73
N HIS A 112 -21.08 13.00 10.10
CA HIS A 112 -20.76 13.44 11.46
C HIS A 112 -19.80 14.61 11.54
N PHE A 113 -19.59 15.34 10.44
CA PHE A 113 -18.66 16.46 10.52
C PHE A 113 -19.18 17.55 11.46
N ASN A 114 -20.48 17.66 11.62
CA ASN A 114 -21.03 18.63 12.56
C ASN A 114 -20.79 18.22 14.01
N SER A 115 -20.47 16.97 14.25
CA SER A 115 -20.12 16.51 15.58
C SER A 115 -18.62 16.50 15.81
N GLY A 116 -17.87 17.09 14.88
CA GLY A 116 -16.43 17.19 15.05
C GLY A 116 -15.61 16.11 14.38
N MET A 117 -16.23 15.25 13.58
CA MET A 117 -15.48 14.19 12.90
C MET A 117 -14.81 14.75 11.66
N VAL A 118 -13.67 15.39 11.87
CA VAL A 118 -12.90 16.05 10.84
C VAL A 118 -11.42 15.76 11.04
N GLY A 119 -10.65 15.93 9.99
CA GLY A 119 -9.20 15.72 10.05
C GLY A 119 -8.53 16.39 8.88
N LYS A 120 -7.30 15.98 8.60
CA LYS A 120 -6.53 16.57 7.52
C LYS A 120 -5.70 15.53 6.80
N VAL A 121 -5.54 15.72 5.51
CA VAL A 121 -4.61 14.94 4.70
C VAL A 121 -3.57 15.92 4.19
N ILE A 122 -2.33 15.69 4.55
CA ILE A 122 -1.23 16.53 4.11
C ILE A 122 -0.50 15.82 2.98
N VAL A 123 -0.40 16.47 1.84
CA VAL A 123 0.30 15.91 0.68
C VAL A 123 1.58 16.71 0.51
N LYS A 124 2.73 16.02 0.56
CA LYS A 124 3.99 16.75 0.39
C LYS A 124 5.14 15.88 -0.15
#